data_32a6133e7bde97a67899f04b40b4a2dd
#
_entry.id   32a6133e7bde97a67899f04b40b4a2dd
#
_cell.length_a   1.000
_cell.length_b   1.000
_cell.length_c   1.000
_cell.angle_alpha   90.00
_cell.angle_beta   90.00
_cell.angle_gamma   90.00
#
_symmetry.space_group_name_H-M   'P 1'
#
loop_
_entity.id
_entity.type
_entity.pdbx_description
1 polymer ?
#
loop_
_entity_poly.entity_id
_entity_poly.type
_entity_poly.pdbx_seq_one_letter_code
_entity_poly.pdbx_strand_id
1 'polypeptide(L)'
;VRARVAAAVGVALLGFGAARAQVPAALPGPLPPVVAPADNPGSAAKVELGRLLFWDPRLSGNGSTACASCHLPALGMGERSTVSRGYPGTIHWRNSQTIWNAAHYERLFWDGAVGSLEAQAQSAATGAVAGNGNPAMMEMRLRFVPEYVRRFRAVFGTEWPRLTHAWQAIAAFERTLVSDPARVPFDRWVAGDRDALSSAAQRGWALFSGKAGCIRCHEGPLFADQRFHALGVPRLPQADAHVLLQVTARWQNLQRGVSREQYASGDDDLGLEYLTRDARDRGKFRTPSLRELRHTAPYMHNGAFATLREVVDFFDRGGGDTPTKPAWLQPLGLSDDDKRDLVAFLESLSMDELPAMPAPELPPTRPLPVAGARDGR
;
A
#
# COMPACT_ATOMS: atom_id res chain seq x y z
N VAL A 1 -9.65 -42.95 74.82
CA VAL A 1 -9.96 -42.36 73.45
C VAL A 1 -9.54 -40.90 73.51
N ARG A 2 -8.39 -40.56 72.86
CA ARG A 2 -7.89 -39.17 72.76
C ARG A 2 -8.07 -38.73 71.32
N ALA A 3 -8.92 -37.75 71.04
CA ALA A 3 -9.07 -37.08 69.74
C ALA A 3 -7.93 -36.06 69.58
N ARG A 4 -7.17 -36.17 68.47
CA ARG A 4 -6.20 -35.14 68.01
C ARG A 4 -6.89 -34.23 67.02
N VAL A 5 -6.98 -32.95 67.38
CA VAL A 5 -7.39 -31.86 66.43
C VAL A 5 -6.15 -31.42 65.66
N ALA A 6 -6.16 -31.59 64.36
CA ALA A 6 -5.14 -31.03 63.47
C ALA A 6 -5.58 -29.66 63.01
N ALA A 7 -4.80 -28.63 63.36
CA ALA A 7 -4.99 -27.29 62.84
C ALA A 7 -4.27 -27.16 61.48
N ALA A 8 -4.99 -26.89 60.40
CA ALA A 8 -4.42 -26.57 59.07
C ALA A 8 -4.11 -25.07 59.02
N VAL A 9 -2.84 -24.72 58.92
CA VAL A 9 -2.36 -23.37 58.64
C VAL A 9 -2.37 -23.16 57.14
N GLY A 10 -3.33 -22.38 56.62
CA GLY A 10 -3.36 -21.96 55.25
C GLY A 10 -2.35 -20.84 55.00
N VAL A 11 -1.31 -21.09 54.21
CA VAL A 11 -0.37 -20.09 53.72
C VAL A 11 -0.98 -19.46 52.45
N ALA A 12 -1.47 -18.22 52.56
CA ALA A 12 -1.86 -17.42 51.40
C ALA A 12 -0.64 -16.92 50.66
N LEU A 13 -0.30 -17.53 49.53
CA LEU A 13 0.70 -17.02 48.58
C LEU A 13 0.11 -15.80 47.86
N LEU A 14 0.46 -14.60 48.34
CA LEU A 14 0.28 -13.36 47.59
C LEU A 14 1.25 -13.37 46.40
N GLY A 15 0.74 -13.75 45.24
CA GLY A 15 1.47 -13.64 43.96
C GLY A 15 1.63 -12.17 43.61
N PHE A 16 2.78 -11.58 43.92
CA PHE A 16 3.20 -10.33 43.29
C PHE A 16 3.49 -10.60 41.82
N GLY A 17 2.53 -10.34 40.95
CA GLY A 17 2.74 -10.24 39.53
C GLY A 17 3.71 -9.07 39.27
N ALA A 18 4.99 -9.37 39.07
CA ALA A 18 5.94 -8.38 38.61
C ALA A 18 5.47 -7.87 37.24
N ALA A 19 4.97 -6.64 37.21
CA ALA A 19 4.79 -5.91 35.97
C ALA A 19 6.15 -5.89 35.25
N ARG A 20 6.27 -6.69 34.19
CA ARG A 20 7.43 -6.61 33.31
C ARG A 20 7.50 -5.17 32.79
N ALA A 21 8.48 -4.42 33.24
CA ALA A 21 8.81 -3.13 32.64
C ALA A 21 9.00 -3.39 31.14
N GLN A 22 8.11 -2.82 30.31
CA GLN A 22 8.28 -2.87 28.87
C GLN A 22 9.60 -2.15 28.57
N VAL A 23 10.56 -2.88 28.03
CA VAL A 23 11.77 -2.28 27.44
C VAL A 23 11.27 -1.29 26.39
N PRO A 24 11.63 0.00 26.46
CA PRO A 24 11.24 0.95 25.44
C PRO A 24 11.61 0.37 24.08
N ALA A 25 10.64 0.33 23.15
CA ALA A 25 10.91 -0.11 21.79
C ALA A 25 12.06 0.73 21.24
N ALA A 26 13.08 0.08 20.69
CA ALA A 26 14.15 0.82 20.03
C ALA A 26 13.57 1.73 18.97
N LEU A 27 14.06 2.98 18.87
CA LEU A 27 13.62 3.93 17.86
C LEU A 27 13.81 3.29 16.47
N PRO A 28 12.75 3.21 15.64
CA PRO A 28 12.91 2.74 14.27
C PRO A 28 13.77 3.74 13.50
N GLY A 29 14.82 3.25 12.86
CA GLY A 29 15.72 4.07 12.04
C GLY A 29 15.10 4.43 10.68
N PRO A 30 15.86 5.12 9.83
CA PRO A 30 15.48 5.36 8.45
C PRO A 30 15.35 4.04 7.68
N LEU A 31 14.65 4.08 6.55
CA LEU A 31 14.54 2.93 5.66
C LEU A 31 15.92 2.47 5.17
N PRO A 32 16.19 1.17 5.13
CA PRO A 32 17.42 0.65 4.56
C PRO A 32 17.46 0.94 3.04
N PRO A 33 18.65 0.93 2.41
CA PRO A 33 18.75 1.03 0.96
C PRO A 33 17.95 -0.08 0.26
N VAL A 34 17.26 0.26 -0.82
CA VAL A 34 16.57 -0.72 -1.65
C VAL A 34 17.57 -1.57 -2.40
N VAL A 35 17.46 -2.89 -2.24
CA VAL A 35 18.27 -3.86 -3.00
C VAL A 35 17.47 -4.35 -4.20
N ALA A 36 17.98 -4.12 -5.41
CA ALA A 36 17.38 -4.68 -6.61
C ALA A 36 17.54 -6.21 -6.64
N PRO A 37 16.53 -6.98 -7.03
CA PRO A 37 16.66 -8.44 -7.13
C PRO A 37 17.65 -8.83 -8.24
N ALA A 38 18.30 -9.99 -8.08
CA ALA A 38 19.36 -10.44 -8.98
C ALA A 38 18.87 -10.65 -10.43
N ASP A 39 17.61 -11.01 -10.61
CA ASP A 39 16.96 -11.20 -11.92
C ASP A 39 16.44 -9.88 -12.56
N ASN A 40 16.48 -8.79 -11.79
CA ASN A 40 16.18 -7.45 -12.30
C ASN A 40 17.13 -6.38 -11.72
N PRO A 41 18.44 -6.43 -12.04
CA PRO A 41 19.39 -5.43 -11.59
C PRO A 41 19.04 -4.05 -12.17
N GLY A 42 19.21 -3.02 -11.34
CA GLY A 42 18.93 -1.63 -11.69
C GLY A 42 20.00 -1.04 -12.63
N SER A 43 19.58 -0.11 -13.50
CA SER A 43 20.47 0.81 -14.20
C SER A 43 19.73 2.12 -14.49
N ALA A 44 20.45 3.23 -14.66
CA ALA A 44 19.83 4.52 -14.97
C ALA A 44 18.97 4.45 -16.25
N ALA A 45 19.43 3.75 -17.29
CA ALA A 45 18.68 3.57 -18.53
C ALA A 45 17.39 2.76 -18.34
N LYS A 46 17.40 1.73 -17.46
CA LYS A 46 16.22 0.93 -17.13
C LYS A 46 15.23 1.75 -16.32
N VAL A 47 15.68 2.51 -15.33
CA VAL A 47 14.85 3.41 -14.53
C VAL A 47 14.15 4.44 -15.40
N GLU A 48 14.87 5.08 -16.32
CA GLU A 48 14.27 6.07 -17.22
C GLU A 48 13.26 5.44 -18.20
N LEU A 49 13.55 4.24 -18.73
CA LEU A 49 12.56 3.49 -19.51
C LEU A 49 11.31 3.17 -18.67
N GLY A 50 11.48 2.76 -17.41
CA GLY A 50 10.39 2.50 -16.48
C GLY A 50 9.56 3.75 -16.20
N ARG A 51 10.20 4.90 -16.01
CA ARG A 51 9.55 6.18 -15.85
C ARG A 51 8.66 6.52 -17.05
N LEU A 52 9.15 6.38 -18.27
CA LEU A 52 8.34 6.59 -19.46
C LEU A 52 7.13 5.65 -19.51
N LEU A 53 7.34 4.35 -19.27
CA LEU A 53 6.30 3.33 -19.31
C LEU A 53 5.23 3.53 -18.20
N PHE A 54 5.63 4.03 -17.03
CA PHE A 54 4.72 4.33 -15.94
C PHE A 54 3.67 5.42 -16.30
N TRP A 55 4.05 6.38 -17.15
CA TRP A 55 3.14 7.40 -17.68
C TRP A 55 2.46 7.02 -18.99
N ASP A 56 2.83 5.87 -19.58
CA ASP A 56 2.35 5.53 -20.92
C ASP A 56 1.01 4.80 -20.93
N PRO A 57 -0.07 5.41 -21.42
CA PRO A 57 -1.39 4.78 -21.44
C PRO A 57 -1.50 3.63 -22.44
N ARG A 58 -0.53 3.44 -23.34
CA ARG A 58 -0.49 2.29 -24.28
C ARG A 58 -0.40 0.95 -23.58
N LEU A 59 -0.06 0.93 -22.27
CA LEU A 59 -0.06 -0.24 -21.39
C LEU A 59 -1.43 -0.51 -20.74
N SER A 60 -2.52 -0.10 -21.38
CA SER A 60 -3.90 -0.42 -20.93
C SER A 60 -4.76 -0.91 -22.09
N GLY A 61 -5.98 -1.36 -21.81
CA GLY A 61 -6.90 -1.95 -22.78
C GLY A 61 -7.18 -1.07 -23.99
N ASN A 62 -7.63 0.16 -23.73
CA ASN A 62 -7.97 1.14 -24.79
C ASN A 62 -6.89 2.20 -25.03
N GLY A 63 -5.78 2.18 -24.29
CA GLY A 63 -4.72 3.17 -24.41
C GLY A 63 -5.03 4.52 -23.74
N SER A 64 -5.91 4.55 -22.73
CA SER A 64 -6.29 5.80 -22.03
C SER A 64 -5.87 5.86 -20.56
N THR A 65 -5.41 4.75 -19.98
CA THR A 65 -5.08 4.64 -18.56
C THR A 65 -3.62 4.27 -18.39
N ALA A 66 -2.86 5.05 -17.64
CA ALA A 66 -1.48 4.76 -17.24
C ALA A 66 -1.41 4.50 -15.73
N CYS A 67 -0.27 3.99 -15.23
CA CYS A 67 -0.05 3.88 -13.79
C CYS A 67 -0.21 5.26 -13.12
N ALA A 68 0.35 6.31 -13.73
CA ALA A 68 0.24 7.69 -13.28
C ALA A 68 -1.20 8.25 -13.26
N SER A 69 -2.19 7.56 -13.86
CA SER A 69 -3.60 7.98 -13.78
C SER A 69 -4.19 7.83 -12.38
N CYS A 70 -3.70 6.84 -11.59
CA CYS A 70 -4.13 6.55 -10.22
C CYS A 70 -3.01 6.80 -9.19
N HIS A 71 -1.77 6.93 -9.64
CA HIS A 71 -0.60 7.18 -8.80
C HIS A 71 0.02 8.55 -9.15
N LEU A 72 -0.67 9.62 -8.71
CA LEU A 72 -0.29 11.00 -9.04
C LEU A 72 0.85 11.49 -8.12
N PRO A 73 1.97 11.96 -8.68
CA PRO A 73 3.09 12.45 -7.87
C PRO A 73 2.71 13.53 -6.85
N ALA A 74 1.90 14.49 -7.28
CA ALA A 74 1.44 15.58 -6.41
C ALA A 74 0.52 15.14 -5.26
N LEU A 75 0.05 13.88 -5.28
CA LEU A 75 -0.83 13.29 -4.27
C LEU A 75 -0.14 12.11 -3.56
N GLY A 76 1.19 12.19 -3.37
CA GLY A 76 1.94 11.13 -2.71
C GLY A 76 1.95 9.82 -3.49
N MET A 77 1.89 9.84 -4.82
CA MET A 77 1.80 8.66 -5.67
C MET A 77 0.57 7.78 -5.34
N GLY A 78 -0.52 8.41 -4.94
CA GLY A 78 -1.86 7.87 -4.77
C GLY A 78 -2.88 8.75 -5.48
N GLU A 79 -4.15 8.71 -5.07
CA GLU A 79 -5.19 9.63 -5.54
C GLU A 79 -6.11 10.05 -4.39
N ARG A 80 -6.87 11.14 -4.56
CA ARG A 80 -7.77 11.66 -3.51
C ARG A 80 -9.15 11.00 -3.46
N SER A 81 -9.43 10.08 -4.35
CA SER A 81 -10.70 9.36 -4.36
C SER A 81 -10.74 8.30 -3.26
N THR A 82 -11.91 8.07 -2.66
CA THR A 82 -12.09 6.99 -1.66
C THR A 82 -11.72 5.62 -2.24
N VAL A 83 -12.14 5.37 -3.47
CA VAL A 83 -11.74 4.19 -4.25
C VAL A 83 -11.11 4.64 -5.56
N SER A 84 -10.20 3.83 -6.08
CA SER A 84 -9.45 4.15 -7.30
C SER A 84 -10.36 4.32 -8.50
N ARG A 85 -9.95 5.19 -9.42
CA ARG A 85 -10.51 5.22 -10.77
C ARG A 85 -10.26 3.86 -11.40
N GLY A 86 -11.30 3.34 -12.03
CA GLY A 86 -11.19 2.12 -12.79
C GLY A 86 -10.78 2.36 -14.24
N TYR A 87 -10.62 1.29 -14.98
CA TYR A 87 -10.69 1.31 -16.44
C TYR A 87 -12.00 1.97 -16.89
N PRO A 88 -12.05 2.71 -18.00
CA PRO A 88 -13.28 3.39 -18.43
C PRO A 88 -14.52 2.52 -18.35
N GLY A 89 -15.55 3.01 -17.67
CA GLY A 89 -16.78 2.28 -17.38
C GLY A 89 -16.74 1.39 -16.13
N THR A 90 -15.66 1.38 -15.37
CA THR A 90 -15.55 0.68 -14.08
C THR A 90 -15.12 1.63 -12.96
N ILE A 91 -15.26 1.19 -11.71
CA ILE A 91 -14.68 1.81 -10.52
C ILE A 91 -14.04 0.69 -9.72
N HIS A 92 -12.83 0.91 -9.23
CA HIS A 92 -12.18 -0.03 -8.34
C HIS A 92 -12.89 -0.05 -6.97
N TRP A 93 -12.80 -1.15 -6.23
CA TRP A 93 -13.44 -1.25 -4.91
C TRP A 93 -12.51 -0.90 -3.73
N ARG A 94 -11.24 -0.60 -4.02
CA ARG A 94 -10.21 -0.25 -3.03
C ARG A 94 -9.57 1.09 -3.38
N ASN A 95 -9.03 1.73 -2.34
CA ASN A 95 -8.23 2.93 -2.47
C ASN A 95 -6.87 2.64 -3.14
N SER A 96 -6.37 3.61 -3.91
CA SER A 96 -5.04 3.58 -4.53
C SER A 96 -3.97 3.81 -3.48
N GLN A 97 -3.23 2.76 -3.14
CA GLN A 97 -2.10 2.89 -2.22
C GLN A 97 -1.00 3.76 -2.83
N THR A 98 -0.31 4.53 -1.97
CA THR A 98 0.95 5.12 -2.38
C THR A 98 1.94 4.06 -2.84
N ILE A 99 2.73 4.38 -3.87
CA ILE A 99 3.88 3.57 -4.27
C ILE A 99 5.20 4.07 -3.66
N TRP A 100 5.18 5.17 -2.88
CA TRP A 100 6.31 5.54 -2.05
C TRP A 100 6.67 4.37 -1.12
N ASN A 101 7.95 4.01 -1.10
CA ASN A 101 8.49 2.94 -0.28
C ASN A 101 7.94 1.53 -0.60
N ALA A 102 7.23 1.36 -1.72
CA ALA A 102 6.63 0.07 -2.09
C ALA A 102 7.67 -1.06 -2.26
N ALA A 103 8.91 -0.71 -2.59
CA ALA A 103 10.03 -1.65 -2.72
C ALA A 103 10.41 -2.37 -1.40
N HIS A 104 9.96 -1.88 -0.24
CA HIS A 104 10.23 -2.48 1.07
C HIS A 104 9.16 -3.48 1.52
N TYR A 105 8.09 -3.66 0.76
CA TYR A 105 7.07 -4.64 1.09
C TYR A 105 7.41 -6.03 0.55
N GLU A 106 7.15 -7.05 1.38
CA GLU A 106 7.24 -8.46 0.98
C GLU A 106 6.04 -8.89 0.12
N ARG A 107 4.89 -8.27 0.37
CA ARG A 107 3.63 -8.54 -0.34
C ARG A 107 2.98 -7.22 -0.72
N LEU A 108 2.42 -7.15 -1.91
CA LEU A 108 1.81 -5.95 -2.50
C LEU A 108 0.31 -6.14 -2.71
N PHE A 109 -0.40 -5.05 -3.00
CA PHE A 109 -1.83 -4.87 -2.86
C PHE A 109 -2.30 -4.94 -1.40
N TRP A 110 -3.53 -4.53 -1.15
CA TRP A 110 -4.13 -4.52 0.18
C TRP A 110 -4.27 -5.93 0.78
N ASP A 111 -4.51 -6.94 -0.07
CA ASP A 111 -4.65 -8.34 0.30
C ASP A 111 -3.35 -9.16 0.18
N GLY A 112 -2.25 -8.54 -0.24
CA GLY A 112 -0.98 -9.23 -0.38
C GLY A 112 -0.91 -10.18 -1.58
N ALA A 113 -1.69 -9.92 -2.63
CA ALA A 113 -1.87 -10.85 -3.76
C ALA A 113 -0.59 -11.20 -4.52
N VAL A 114 0.42 -10.32 -4.53
CA VAL A 114 1.67 -10.54 -5.26
C VAL A 114 2.90 -10.24 -4.40
N GLY A 115 4.03 -10.84 -4.74
CA GLY A 115 5.27 -10.76 -3.97
C GLY A 115 6.40 -9.96 -4.64
N SER A 116 6.13 -9.25 -5.75
CA SER A 116 7.13 -8.40 -6.38
C SER A 116 6.50 -7.23 -7.12
N LEU A 117 7.26 -6.15 -7.33
CA LEU A 117 6.82 -4.98 -8.10
C LEU A 117 6.55 -5.35 -9.56
N GLU A 118 7.32 -6.27 -10.14
CA GLU A 118 7.13 -6.77 -11.51
C GLU A 118 5.77 -7.46 -11.67
N ALA A 119 5.43 -8.34 -10.73
CA ALA A 119 4.14 -9.03 -10.71
C ALA A 119 2.99 -8.06 -10.43
N GLN A 120 3.22 -7.03 -9.61
CA GLN A 120 2.24 -6.00 -9.32
C GLN A 120 1.95 -5.17 -10.58
N ALA A 121 2.97 -4.69 -11.29
CA ALA A 121 2.83 -3.93 -12.53
C ALA A 121 2.06 -4.72 -13.60
N GLN A 122 2.39 -6.00 -13.79
CA GLN A 122 1.63 -6.90 -14.66
C GLN A 122 0.17 -7.00 -14.25
N SER A 123 -0.08 -7.31 -12.97
CA SER A 123 -1.43 -7.51 -12.45
C SER A 123 -2.29 -6.25 -12.58
N ALA A 124 -1.73 -5.07 -12.30
CA ALA A 124 -2.42 -3.80 -12.43
C ALA A 124 -2.74 -3.48 -13.90
N ALA A 125 -1.77 -3.65 -14.81
CA ALA A 125 -1.94 -3.33 -16.23
C ALA A 125 -2.95 -4.27 -16.94
N THR A 126 -3.02 -5.55 -16.54
CA THR A 126 -3.91 -6.56 -17.14
C THR A 126 -5.23 -6.74 -16.39
N GLY A 127 -5.33 -6.26 -15.14
CA GLY A 127 -6.53 -6.41 -14.32
C GLY A 127 -7.74 -5.69 -14.92
N ALA A 128 -8.86 -6.37 -15.03
CA ALA A 128 -10.04 -5.92 -15.77
C ALA A 128 -10.63 -4.59 -15.26
N VAL A 129 -10.51 -4.28 -13.97
CA VAL A 129 -11.01 -3.04 -13.38
C VAL A 129 -9.94 -1.96 -13.23
N ALA A 130 -8.67 -2.29 -13.49
CA ALA A 130 -7.54 -1.35 -13.44
C ALA A 130 -7.08 -0.96 -14.85
N GLY A 131 -6.12 -1.65 -15.44
CA GLY A 131 -5.63 -1.35 -16.80
C GLY A 131 -6.41 -2.05 -17.91
N ASN A 132 -7.00 -3.19 -17.63
CA ASN A 132 -7.75 -4.05 -18.59
C ASN A 132 -6.96 -4.36 -19.88
N GLY A 133 -5.63 -4.43 -19.79
CA GLY A 133 -4.76 -4.58 -20.95
C GLY A 133 -4.70 -5.99 -21.49
N ASN A 134 -4.85 -6.15 -22.80
CA ASN A 134 -4.50 -7.39 -23.48
C ASN A 134 -2.97 -7.42 -23.72
N PRO A 135 -2.24 -8.43 -23.23
CA PRO A 135 -0.79 -8.48 -23.31
C PRO A 135 -0.24 -8.37 -24.75
N ALA A 136 -0.84 -9.12 -25.69
CA ALA A 136 -0.36 -9.09 -27.08
C ALA A 136 -0.58 -7.71 -27.74
N MET A 137 -1.72 -7.07 -27.45
CA MET A 137 -2.02 -5.75 -27.97
C MET A 137 -1.10 -4.68 -27.38
N MET A 138 -0.83 -4.71 -26.08
CA MET A 138 0.09 -3.77 -25.42
C MET A 138 1.51 -3.92 -26.01
N GLU A 139 2.00 -5.16 -26.15
CA GLU A 139 3.32 -5.41 -26.74
C GLU A 139 3.40 -4.91 -28.18
N MET A 140 2.34 -5.13 -28.96
CA MET A 140 2.27 -4.62 -30.33
C MET A 140 2.31 -3.09 -30.38
N ARG A 141 1.56 -2.40 -29.49
CA ARG A 141 1.59 -0.92 -29.43
C ARG A 141 3.00 -0.39 -29.13
N LEU A 142 3.75 -1.04 -28.22
CA LEU A 142 5.12 -0.64 -27.91
C LEU A 142 6.05 -0.80 -29.12
N ARG A 143 5.84 -1.82 -29.97
CA ARG A 143 6.63 -2.05 -31.19
C ARG A 143 6.48 -0.93 -32.23
N PHE A 144 5.33 -0.25 -32.23
CA PHE A 144 5.07 0.90 -33.10
C PHE A 144 5.68 2.22 -32.57
N VAL A 145 6.49 2.16 -31.53
CA VAL A 145 7.22 3.29 -30.96
C VAL A 145 8.71 3.07 -31.16
N PRO A 146 9.34 3.66 -32.22
CA PRO A 146 10.75 3.41 -32.56
C PRO A 146 11.71 3.67 -31.39
N GLU A 147 11.43 4.69 -30.60
CA GLU A 147 12.25 5.01 -29.42
C GLU A 147 12.17 3.89 -28.36
N TYR A 148 11.01 3.26 -28.13
CA TYR A 148 10.93 2.09 -27.26
C TYR A 148 11.70 0.90 -27.83
N VAL A 149 11.58 0.61 -29.10
CA VAL A 149 12.38 -0.45 -29.74
C VAL A 149 13.87 -0.23 -29.49
N ARG A 150 14.36 1.00 -29.67
CA ARG A 150 15.75 1.38 -29.41
C ARG A 150 16.12 1.20 -27.93
N ARG A 151 15.30 1.70 -27.00
CA ARG A 151 15.54 1.62 -25.54
C ARG A 151 15.49 0.19 -25.02
N PHE A 152 14.53 -0.62 -25.43
CA PHE A 152 14.45 -2.04 -25.05
C PHE A 152 15.67 -2.82 -25.55
N ARG A 153 16.13 -2.55 -26.76
CA ARG A 153 17.36 -3.14 -27.28
C ARG A 153 18.58 -2.75 -26.45
N ALA A 154 18.71 -1.48 -26.12
CA ALA A 154 19.84 -0.98 -25.32
C ALA A 154 19.86 -1.53 -23.89
N VAL A 155 18.70 -1.69 -23.26
CA VAL A 155 18.58 -2.11 -21.85
C VAL A 155 18.56 -3.63 -21.68
N PHE A 156 17.88 -4.34 -22.60
CA PHE A 156 17.60 -5.78 -22.45
C PHE A 156 18.20 -6.64 -23.57
N GLY A 157 18.80 -6.06 -24.60
CA GLY A 157 19.35 -6.79 -25.74
C GLY A 157 18.30 -7.41 -26.67
N THR A 158 17.02 -7.08 -26.52
CA THR A 158 15.95 -7.67 -27.31
C THR A 158 15.67 -6.88 -28.58
N GLU A 159 15.33 -7.57 -29.66
CA GLU A 159 14.97 -6.94 -30.94
C GLU A 159 13.70 -6.08 -30.81
N TRP A 160 12.72 -6.60 -30.08
CA TRP A 160 11.41 -5.98 -29.87
C TRP A 160 11.07 -5.80 -28.39
N PRO A 161 10.27 -4.78 -28.02
CA PRO A 161 9.71 -4.66 -26.67
C PRO A 161 8.98 -5.93 -26.26
N ARG A 162 9.21 -6.37 -25.01
CA ARG A 162 8.52 -7.46 -24.35
C ARG A 162 7.89 -6.96 -23.08
N LEU A 163 6.67 -7.39 -22.78
CA LEU A 163 5.98 -6.95 -21.56
C LEU A 163 6.69 -7.36 -20.27
N THR A 164 7.31 -8.54 -20.23
CA THR A 164 8.13 -8.95 -19.08
C THR A 164 9.22 -7.93 -18.76
N HIS A 165 9.90 -7.41 -19.80
CA HIS A 165 10.89 -6.35 -19.66
C HIS A 165 10.26 -4.98 -19.32
N ALA A 166 9.04 -4.72 -19.81
CA ALA A 166 8.31 -3.50 -19.44
C ALA A 166 8.01 -3.50 -17.93
N TRP A 167 7.55 -4.63 -17.36
CA TRP A 167 7.31 -4.77 -15.93
C TRP A 167 8.60 -4.65 -15.12
N GLN A 168 9.71 -5.20 -15.60
CA GLN A 168 11.03 -5.04 -14.98
C GLN A 168 11.47 -3.58 -14.98
N ALA A 169 11.24 -2.85 -16.06
CA ALA A 169 11.60 -1.43 -16.14
C ALA A 169 10.73 -0.57 -15.23
N ILE A 170 9.40 -0.78 -15.19
CA ILE A 170 8.50 -0.08 -14.30
C ILE A 170 8.90 -0.34 -12.85
N ALA A 171 9.14 -1.60 -12.46
CA ALA A 171 9.59 -1.95 -11.12
C ALA A 171 10.95 -1.31 -10.76
N ALA A 172 11.87 -1.18 -11.72
CA ALA A 172 13.13 -0.48 -11.48
C ALA A 172 12.92 1.02 -11.21
N PHE A 173 11.96 1.67 -11.86
CA PHE A 173 11.56 3.04 -11.57
C PHE A 173 10.91 3.13 -10.19
N GLU A 174 9.94 2.27 -9.87
CA GLU A 174 9.24 2.28 -8.57
C GLU A 174 10.21 2.07 -7.40
N ARG A 175 11.29 1.30 -7.57
CA ARG A 175 12.36 1.15 -6.57
C ARG A 175 13.12 2.43 -6.27
N THR A 176 13.03 3.45 -7.10
CA THR A 176 13.61 4.77 -6.82
C THR A 176 12.72 5.67 -5.97
N LEU A 177 11.45 5.28 -5.78
CA LEU A 177 10.46 6.04 -5.03
C LEU A 177 10.58 5.72 -3.53
N VAL A 178 11.60 6.25 -2.90
CA VAL A 178 11.90 6.04 -1.47
C VAL A 178 11.98 7.39 -0.78
N SER A 179 11.40 7.46 0.43
CA SER A 179 11.48 8.66 1.26
C SER A 179 12.93 9.00 1.58
N ASP A 180 13.32 10.24 1.33
CA ASP A 180 14.65 10.75 1.69
C ASP A 180 14.70 11.02 3.20
N PRO A 181 15.51 10.28 3.98
CA PRO A 181 15.58 10.43 5.42
C PRO A 181 16.04 11.83 5.85
N ALA A 182 16.81 12.55 5.01
CA ALA A 182 17.20 13.93 5.29
C ALA A 182 16.04 14.92 5.20
N ARG A 183 14.90 14.53 4.64
CA ARG A 183 13.69 15.33 4.44
C ARG A 183 12.52 14.88 5.31
N VAL A 184 12.66 13.78 6.06
CA VAL A 184 11.64 13.26 6.99
C VAL A 184 12.00 13.73 8.41
N PRO A 185 11.16 14.55 9.05
CA PRO A 185 11.46 15.11 10.38
C PRO A 185 11.78 14.04 11.44
N PHE A 186 11.03 12.96 11.48
CA PHE A 186 11.28 11.85 12.42
C PHE A 186 12.65 11.18 12.20
N ASP A 187 13.03 10.91 10.95
CA ASP A 187 14.31 10.28 10.63
C ASP A 187 15.50 11.20 11.00
N ARG A 188 15.38 12.50 10.75
CA ARG A 188 16.36 13.50 11.18
C ARG A 188 16.49 13.53 12.70
N TRP A 189 15.36 13.50 13.41
CA TRP A 189 15.36 13.49 14.88
C TRP A 189 16.05 12.24 15.44
N VAL A 190 15.77 11.06 14.87
CA VAL A 190 16.46 9.80 15.22
C VAL A 190 17.96 9.87 14.93
N ALA A 191 18.35 10.54 13.83
CA ALA A 191 19.75 10.77 13.46
C ALA A 191 20.48 11.80 14.35
N GLY A 192 19.77 12.47 15.29
CA GLY A 192 20.35 13.37 16.28
C GLY A 192 20.03 14.84 16.12
N ASP A 193 19.30 15.26 15.08
CA ASP A 193 18.76 16.61 14.92
C ASP A 193 17.55 16.79 15.87
N ARG A 194 17.83 17.28 17.08
CA ARG A 194 16.83 17.37 18.16
C ARG A 194 15.72 18.38 17.87
N ASP A 195 15.95 19.32 16.98
CA ASP A 195 15.00 20.37 16.62
C ASP A 195 14.09 19.94 15.43
N ALA A 196 14.43 18.85 14.76
CA ALA A 196 13.65 18.34 13.63
C ALA A 196 12.23 17.88 13.99
N LEU A 197 12.00 17.49 15.27
CA LEU A 197 10.72 16.96 15.71
C LEU A 197 10.08 17.87 16.76
N SER A 198 8.88 18.33 16.49
CA SER A 198 8.14 19.19 17.43
C SER A 198 7.85 18.47 18.75
N SER A 199 7.70 19.24 19.85
CA SER A 199 7.35 18.67 21.16
C SER A 199 6.03 17.86 21.11
N ALA A 200 5.05 18.28 20.30
CA ALA A 200 3.81 17.54 20.08
C ALA A 200 4.08 16.18 19.45
N ALA A 201 4.90 16.14 18.38
CA ALA A 201 5.24 14.88 17.71
C ALA A 201 6.10 13.96 18.61
N GLN A 202 6.94 14.50 19.48
CA GLN A 202 7.69 13.70 20.47
C GLN A 202 6.75 13.07 21.51
N ARG A 203 5.74 13.80 22.03
CA ARG A 203 4.70 13.21 22.88
C ARG A 203 3.88 12.19 22.11
N GLY A 204 3.55 12.48 20.84
CA GLY A 204 2.86 11.54 19.93
C GLY A 204 3.61 10.23 19.75
N TRP A 205 4.94 10.27 19.58
CA TRP A 205 5.79 9.06 19.58
C TRP A 205 5.68 8.27 20.88
N ALA A 206 5.73 8.95 22.04
CA ALA A 206 5.58 8.29 23.32
C ALA A 206 4.20 7.61 23.49
N LEU A 207 3.13 8.23 23.01
CA LEU A 207 1.80 7.63 22.94
C LEU A 207 1.74 6.45 21.97
N PHE A 208 2.27 6.60 20.78
CA PHE A 208 2.30 5.59 19.72
C PHE A 208 3.01 4.30 20.16
N SER A 209 4.17 4.45 20.79
CA SER A 209 4.96 3.33 21.29
C SER A 209 4.50 2.80 22.66
N GLY A 210 3.76 3.61 23.41
CA GLY A 210 3.27 3.31 24.77
C GLY A 210 1.76 3.09 24.85
N LYS A 211 1.02 4.06 25.41
CA LYS A 211 -0.42 3.96 25.76
C LYS A 211 -1.28 3.51 24.55
N ALA A 212 -1.07 4.08 23.37
CA ALA A 212 -1.87 3.76 22.20
C ALA A 212 -1.49 2.42 21.55
N GLY A 213 -0.27 1.90 21.77
CA GLY A 213 0.17 0.59 21.34
C GLY A 213 0.21 0.38 19.83
N CYS A 214 0.24 1.45 19.04
CA CYS A 214 0.24 1.39 17.57
C CYS A 214 1.47 0.66 17.01
N ILE A 215 2.58 0.73 17.76
CA ILE A 215 3.85 0.04 17.41
C ILE A 215 3.72 -1.48 17.30
N ARG A 216 2.66 -2.09 17.82
CA ARG A 216 2.42 -3.55 17.74
C ARG A 216 2.23 -4.06 16.32
N CYS A 217 1.73 -3.21 15.43
CA CYS A 217 1.57 -3.49 14.01
C CYS A 217 2.47 -2.60 13.16
N HIS A 218 2.75 -1.37 13.64
CA HIS A 218 3.52 -0.38 12.91
C HIS A 218 4.94 -0.29 13.48
N GLU A 219 5.68 -1.39 13.39
CA GLU A 219 7.05 -1.52 13.88
C GLU A 219 8.10 -1.36 12.75
N GLY A 220 9.36 -1.21 13.16
CA GLY A 220 10.50 -1.13 12.26
C GLY A 220 10.54 0.11 11.36
N PRO A 221 11.55 0.21 10.47
CA PRO A 221 11.78 1.39 9.64
C PRO A 221 10.64 1.73 8.69
N LEU A 222 9.87 0.73 8.23
CA LEU A 222 8.71 0.93 7.36
C LEU A 222 7.46 1.33 8.14
N PHE A 223 7.45 1.21 9.47
CA PHE A 223 6.25 1.33 10.30
C PHE A 223 5.13 0.38 9.81
N ALA A 224 5.49 -0.88 9.55
CA ALA A 224 4.59 -1.95 9.13
C ALA A 224 5.19 -3.32 9.49
N ASP A 225 4.40 -4.20 10.11
CA ASP A 225 4.81 -5.55 10.54
C ASP A 225 4.78 -6.60 9.42
N GLN A 226 4.46 -6.19 8.19
CA GLN A 226 4.30 -7.05 7.00
C GLN A 226 3.20 -8.13 7.16
N ARG A 227 2.34 -8.00 8.18
CA ARG A 227 1.25 -8.93 8.50
C ARG A 227 -0.10 -8.41 8.04
N PHE A 228 -1.14 -9.19 8.33
CA PHE A 228 -2.51 -8.91 7.93
C PHE A 228 -3.43 -8.88 9.15
N HIS A 229 -4.23 -7.80 9.26
CA HIS A 229 -5.12 -7.59 10.39
C HIS A 229 -6.53 -7.21 9.93
N ALA A 230 -7.54 -7.69 10.65
CA ALA A 230 -8.92 -7.29 10.47
C ALA A 230 -9.27 -6.21 11.50
N LEU A 231 -9.57 -5.02 11.03
CA LEU A 231 -9.83 -3.86 11.88
C LEU A 231 -11.32 -3.49 11.98
N GLY A 232 -12.18 -4.10 11.15
CA GLY A 232 -13.59 -3.71 11.05
C GLY A 232 -13.77 -2.30 10.46
N VAL A 233 -12.96 -1.93 9.47
CA VAL A 233 -13.11 -0.63 8.79
C VAL A 233 -14.51 -0.53 8.20
N PRO A 234 -15.24 0.58 8.44
CA PRO A 234 -16.62 0.71 7.97
C PRO A 234 -16.70 0.70 6.44
N ARG A 235 -17.81 0.17 5.91
CA ARG A 235 -18.12 0.29 4.48
C ARG A 235 -18.34 1.76 4.11
N LEU A 236 -18.07 2.07 2.86
CA LEU A 236 -18.37 3.40 2.32
C LEU A 236 -19.90 3.62 2.30
N PRO A 237 -20.40 4.73 2.82
CA PRO A 237 -21.84 5.00 2.85
C PRO A 237 -22.51 4.94 1.48
N GLN A 238 -21.77 5.32 0.42
CA GLN A 238 -22.25 5.30 -0.97
C GLN A 238 -22.19 3.93 -1.64
N ALA A 239 -21.62 2.89 -1.00
CA ALA A 239 -21.43 1.58 -1.64
C ALA A 239 -22.75 0.96 -2.09
N ASP A 240 -23.82 1.13 -1.33
CA ASP A 240 -25.14 0.57 -1.64
C ASP A 240 -25.85 1.29 -2.79
N ALA A 241 -25.57 2.56 -2.98
CA ALA A 241 -26.22 3.38 -4.02
C ALA A 241 -25.41 3.44 -5.33
N HIS A 242 -24.12 3.06 -5.31
CA HIS A 242 -23.23 3.21 -6.46
C HIS A 242 -23.15 1.95 -7.31
N VAL A 243 -23.93 1.89 -8.39
CA VAL A 243 -24.07 0.72 -9.26
C VAL A 243 -22.72 0.16 -9.76
N LEU A 244 -21.82 1.02 -10.24
CA LEU A 244 -20.50 0.55 -10.74
C LEU A 244 -19.62 -0.07 -9.63
N LEU A 245 -19.69 0.48 -8.41
CA LEU A 245 -18.97 -0.10 -7.28
C LEU A 245 -19.52 -1.47 -6.93
N GLN A 246 -20.85 -1.64 -6.89
CA GLN A 246 -21.48 -2.94 -6.68
C GLN A 246 -21.14 -3.95 -7.79
N VAL A 247 -21.19 -3.52 -9.07
CA VAL A 247 -20.79 -4.36 -10.19
C VAL A 247 -19.36 -4.85 -10.02
N THR A 248 -18.43 -3.96 -9.67
CA THR A 248 -17.03 -4.32 -9.46
C THR A 248 -16.86 -5.28 -8.30
N ALA A 249 -17.47 -5.00 -7.14
CA ALA A 249 -17.38 -5.86 -5.96
C ALA A 249 -17.94 -7.27 -6.24
N ARG A 250 -19.12 -7.35 -6.85
CA ARG A 250 -19.74 -8.63 -7.23
C ARG A 250 -18.93 -9.38 -8.27
N TRP A 251 -18.38 -8.69 -9.27
CA TRP A 251 -17.51 -9.31 -10.26
C TRP A 251 -16.24 -9.86 -9.62
N GLN A 252 -15.62 -9.13 -8.71
CA GLN A 252 -14.44 -9.61 -7.97
C GLN A 252 -14.77 -10.86 -7.14
N ASN A 253 -15.90 -10.86 -6.45
CA ASN A 253 -16.37 -12.02 -5.70
C ASN A 253 -16.56 -13.25 -6.61
N LEU A 254 -17.19 -13.06 -7.77
CA LEU A 254 -17.39 -14.12 -8.75
C LEU A 254 -16.06 -14.68 -9.28
N GLN A 255 -15.14 -13.80 -9.72
CA GLN A 255 -13.84 -14.19 -10.25
C GLN A 255 -12.98 -14.94 -9.22
N ARG A 256 -13.15 -14.62 -7.96
CA ARG A 256 -12.44 -15.25 -6.85
C ARG A 256 -13.15 -16.47 -6.27
N GLY A 257 -14.26 -16.88 -6.88
CA GLY A 257 -14.98 -18.12 -6.56
C GLY A 257 -15.55 -18.15 -5.15
N VAL A 258 -16.15 -17.04 -4.69
CA VAL A 258 -16.87 -16.99 -3.43
C VAL A 258 -18.17 -17.82 -3.48
N SER A 259 -18.76 -18.12 -2.33
CA SER A 259 -20.04 -18.79 -2.26
C SER A 259 -21.16 -17.96 -2.91
N ARG A 260 -22.26 -18.64 -3.32
CA ARG A 260 -23.44 -17.95 -3.85
C ARG A 260 -24.02 -16.94 -2.87
N GLU A 261 -23.97 -17.24 -1.59
CA GLU A 261 -24.42 -16.36 -0.51
C GLU A 261 -23.54 -15.10 -0.40
N GLN A 262 -22.22 -15.27 -0.39
CA GLN A 262 -21.27 -14.15 -0.39
C GLN A 262 -21.41 -13.28 -1.65
N TYR A 263 -21.63 -13.91 -2.82
CA TYR A 263 -21.92 -13.18 -4.05
C TYR A 263 -23.22 -12.38 -3.95
N ALA A 264 -24.27 -12.96 -3.36
CA ALA A 264 -25.56 -12.30 -3.23
C ALA A 264 -25.56 -11.14 -2.20
N SER A 265 -24.87 -11.31 -1.08
CA SER A 265 -24.65 -10.24 -0.10
C SER A 265 -23.86 -9.09 -0.70
N GLY A 266 -22.88 -9.39 -1.54
CA GLY A 266 -22.20 -8.47 -2.46
C GLY A 266 -21.34 -7.38 -1.82
N ASP A 267 -21.17 -7.41 -0.51
CA ASP A 267 -20.94 -6.21 0.25
C ASP A 267 -19.58 -6.15 0.93
N ASP A 268 -18.94 -7.30 1.14
CA ASP A 268 -17.71 -7.33 1.90
C ASP A 268 -16.50 -7.58 1.01
N ASP A 269 -15.48 -6.75 1.17
CA ASP A 269 -14.13 -7.06 0.71
C ASP A 269 -13.55 -8.11 1.65
N LEU A 270 -13.42 -9.35 1.19
CA LEU A 270 -12.94 -10.46 2.00
C LEU A 270 -11.43 -10.36 2.32
N GLY A 271 -10.71 -9.39 1.77
CA GLY A 271 -9.30 -9.19 2.03
C GLY A 271 -8.45 -10.43 1.73
N LEU A 272 -7.65 -10.84 2.71
CA LEU A 272 -6.75 -12.00 2.60
C LEU A 272 -7.49 -13.33 2.35
N GLU A 273 -8.75 -13.47 2.79
CA GLU A 273 -9.55 -14.70 2.54
C GLU A 273 -9.67 -15.01 1.04
N TYR A 274 -9.65 -14.02 0.16
CA TYR A 274 -9.63 -14.28 -1.28
C TYR A 274 -8.46 -15.16 -1.74
N LEU A 275 -7.34 -15.09 -1.04
CA LEU A 275 -6.11 -15.80 -1.37
C LEU A 275 -6.01 -17.12 -0.61
N THR A 276 -6.30 -17.10 0.70
CA THR A 276 -6.10 -18.26 1.59
C THR A 276 -7.27 -19.23 1.58
N ARG A 277 -8.47 -18.77 1.22
CA ARG A 277 -9.73 -19.53 1.33
C ARG A 277 -10.05 -19.96 2.78
N ASP A 278 -9.49 -19.26 3.75
CA ASP A 278 -9.71 -19.49 5.17
C ASP A 278 -10.59 -18.36 5.73
N ALA A 279 -11.76 -18.70 6.25
CA ALA A 279 -12.68 -17.73 6.86
C ALA A 279 -12.06 -16.98 8.05
N ARG A 280 -11.02 -17.53 8.68
CA ARG A 280 -10.24 -16.83 9.72
C ARG A 280 -9.47 -15.62 9.20
N ASP A 281 -9.29 -15.53 7.88
CA ASP A 281 -8.58 -14.43 7.21
C ASP A 281 -9.52 -13.39 6.60
N ARG A 282 -10.84 -13.54 6.83
CA ARG A 282 -11.85 -12.60 6.35
C ARG A 282 -11.60 -11.18 6.85
N GLY A 283 -11.62 -10.24 5.92
CA GLY A 283 -11.47 -8.81 6.21
C GLY A 283 -10.10 -8.42 6.74
N LYS A 284 -9.09 -9.30 6.63
CA LYS A 284 -7.71 -8.96 6.93
C LYS A 284 -7.05 -8.29 5.74
N PHE A 285 -6.39 -7.18 6.02
CA PHE A 285 -5.60 -6.42 5.06
C PHE A 285 -4.18 -6.27 5.58
N ARG A 286 -3.24 -6.14 4.64
CA ARG A 286 -1.83 -5.90 4.96
C ARG A 286 -1.69 -4.58 5.73
N THR A 287 -0.87 -4.59 6.78
CA THR A 287 -0.50 -3.37 7.49
C THR A 287 0.19 -2.40 6.53
N PRO A 288 -0.38 -1.22 6.25
CA PRO A 288 0.27 -0.22 5.41
C PRO A 288 1.39 0.46 6.17
N SER A 289 2.40 0.97 5.44
CA SER A 289 3.37 1.89 6.01
C SER A 289 2.70 3.16 6.50
N LEU A 290 3.23 3.72 7.58
CA LEU A 290 2.81 5.05 8.04
C LEU A 290 3.68 6.18 7.46
N ARG A 291 4.63 5.86 6.58
CA ARG A 291 5.42 6.87 5.90
C ARG A 291 4.59 7.57 4.82
N GLU A 292 4.81 8.85 4.64
CA GLU A 292 4.17 9.74 3.65
C GLU A 292 2.65 9.94 3.86
N LEU A 293 2.10 9.67 5.06
CA LEU A 293 0.67 9.80 5.32
C LEU A 293 0.12 11.21 5.12
N ARG A 294 0.93 12.27 5.38
CA ARG A 294 0.53 13.68 5.13
C ARG A 294 0.03 13.90 3.71
N HIS A 295 0.55 13.14 2.75
CA HIS A 295 0.31 13.34 1.32
C HIS A 295 -0.71 12.37 0.71
N THR A 296 -1.18 11.35 1.47
CA THR A 296 -1.84 10.16 0.90
C THR A 296 -3.27 9.93 1.39
N ALA A 297 -3.95 10.98 1.86
CA ALA A 297 -5.39 10.91 2.15
C ALA A 297 -6.20 10.61 0.86
N PRO A 298 -7.33 9.89 0.96
CA PRO A 298 -7.96 9.32 2.16
C PRO A 298 -7.35 7.97 2.60
N TYR A 299 -7.67 7.55 3.80
CA TYR A 299 -7.02 6.43 4.48
C TYR A 299 -7.88 5.17 4.50
N MET A 300 -7.26 4.03 4.84
CA MET A 300 -7.77 2.65 4.82
C MET A 300 -7.89 2.06 3.41
N HIS A 301 -8.13 0.74 3.37
CA HIS A 301 -8.20 -0.01 2.11
C HIS A 301 -9.30 0.48 1.15
N ASN A 302 -10.32 1.10 1.69
CA ASN A 302 -11.46 1.65 0.96
C ASN A 302 -11.58 3.19 1.03
N GLY A 303 -10.56 3.88 1.60
CA GLY A 303 -10.59 5.34 1.73
C GLY A 303 -11.67 5.87 2.70
N ALA A 304 -12.05 5.09 3.72
CA ALA A 304 -13.15 5.42 4.61
C ALA A 304 -12.94 6.70 5.44
N PHE A 305 -11.69 7.10 5.67
CA PHE A 305 -11.37 8.27 6.49
C PHE A 305 -10.62 9.33 5.68
N ALA A 306 -11.12 10.55 5.75
CA ALA A 306 -10.54 11.68 5.01
C ALA A 306 -9.32 12.28 5.72
N THR A 307 -9.21 12.13 7.04
CA THR A 307 -8.18 12.76 7.88
C THR A 307 -7.50 11.78 8.81
N LEU A 308 -6.25 12.07 9.21
CA LEU A 308 -5.53 11.31 10.23
C LEU A 308 -6.24 11.36 11.60
N ARG A 309 -6.94 12.45 11.90
CA ARG A 309 -7.75 12.56 13.12
C ARG A 309 -8.86 11.52 13.13
N GLU A 310 -9.59 11.32 12.05
CA GLU A 310 -10.62 10.28 11.94
C GLU A 310 -10.04 8.86 12.09
N VAL A 311 -8.83 8.62 11.55
CA VAL A 311 -8.11 7.37 11.75
C VAL A 311 -7.78 7.14 13.22
N VAL A 312 -7.25 8.16 13.92
CA VAL A 312 -6.94 8.08 15.36
C VAL A 312 -8.22 7.89 16.17
N ASP A 313 -9.30 8.60 15.85
CA ASP A 313 -10.60 8.42 16.50
C ASP A 313 -11.18 7.02 16.29
N PHE A 314 -10.97 6.41 15.12
CA PHE A 314 -11.37 5.02 14.87
C PHE A 314 -10.61 4.04 15.77
N PHE A 315 -9.30 4.18 15.89
CA PHE A 315 -8.48 3.33 16.77
C PHE A 315 -8.75 3.62 18.25
N ASP A 316 -9.03 4.86 18.63
CA ASP A 316 -9.38 5.22 20.01
C ASP A 316 -10.66 4.50 20.48
N ARG A 317 -11.61 4.25 19.60
CA ARG A 317 -12.79 3.43 19.87
C ARG A 317 -12.53 1.92 19.85
N GLY A 318 -11.30 1.46 19.59
CA GLY A 318 -10.94 0.05 19.48
C GLY A 318 -11.23 -0.57 18.12
N GLY A 319 -11.24 0.22 17.05
CA GLY A 319 -11.61 -0.25 15.71
C GLY A 319 -13.12 -0.46 15.53
N GLY A 320 -13.49 -1.15 14.46
CA GLY A 320 -14.88 -1.56 14.22
C GLY A 320 -15.17 -3.01 14.60
N ASP A 321 -16.38 -3.46 14.28
CA ASP A 321 -16.81 -4.82 14.55
C ASP A 321 -16.41 -5.76 13.41
N THR A 322 -15.71 -6.84 13.76
CA THR A 322 -15.39 -7.93 12.85
C THR A 322 -15.10 -9.20 13.67
N PRO A 323 -15.55 -10.39 13.21
CA PRO A 323 -15.34 -11.64 13.93
C PRO A 323 -13.86 -11.99 14.14
N THR A 324 -12.98 -11.48 13.29
CA THR A 324 -11.54 -11.77 13.29
C THR A 324 -10.70 -10.63 13.88
N LYS A 325 -11.34 -9.69 14.60
CA LYS A 325 -10.66 -8.57 15.26
C LYS A 325 -9.64 -9.06 16.28
N PRO A 326 -8.42 -8.51 16.28
CA PRO A 326 -7.45 -8.84 17.32
C PRO A 326 -7.96 -8.48 18.72
N ALA A 327 -7.86 -9.40 19.67
CA ALA A 327 -8.39 -9.21 21.03
C ALA A 327 -7.75 -8.03 21.80
N TRP A 328 -6.54 -7.63 21.41
CA TRP A 328 -5.84 -6.49 22.02
C TRP A 328 -6.27 -5.13 21.42
N LEU A 329 -7.04 -5.11 20.32
CA LEU A 329 -7.57 -3.87 19.76
C LEU A 329 -8.83 -3.47 20.56
N GLN A 330 -8.61 -2.67 21.59
CA GLN A 330 -9.60 -2.20 22.56
C GLN A 330 -9.62 -0.66 22.59
N PRO A 331 -10.66 -0.04 23.13
CA PRO A 331 -10.71 1.41 23.33
C PRO A 331 -9.49 1.91 24.11
N LEU A 332 -8.87 3.00 23.64
CA LEU A 332 -7.60 3.51 24.17
C LEU A 332 -7.81 4.59 25.24
N GLY A 333 -8.95 5.29 25.24
CA GLY A 333 -9.25 6.39 26.15
C GLY A 333 -8.29 7.56 25.99
N LEU A 334 -8.07 8.01 24.76
CA LEU A 334 -7.22 9.13 24.44
C LEU A 334 -7.94 10.46 24.67
N SER A 335 -7.26 11.42 25.28
CA SER A 335 -7.72 12.80 25.32
C SER A 335 -7.59 13.46 23.93
N ASP A 336 -8.23 14.61 23.74
CA ASP A 336 -8.08 15.37 22.49
C ASP A 336 -6.65 15.86 22.27
N ASP A 337 -5.91 16.14 23.36
CA ASP A 337 -4.48 16.46 23.28
C ASP A 337 -3.66 15.26 22.83
N ASP A 338 -3.88 14.07 23.40
CA ASP A 338 -3.24 12.82 22.97
C ASP A 338 -3.45 12.57 21.47
N LYS A 339 -4.67 12.80 20.98
CA LYS A 339 -5.01 12.61 19.56
C LYS A 339 -4.31 13.63 18.66
N ARG A 340 -4.21 14.89 19.09
CA ARG A 340 -3.44 15.91 18.34
C ARG A 340 -1.96 15.56 18.30
N ASP A 341 -1.39 15.12 19.41
CA ASP A 341 0.02 14.72 19.49
C ASP A 341 0.32 13.50 18.62
N LEU A 342 -0.58 12.49 18.59
CA LEU A 342 -0.48 11.34 17.68
C LEU A 342 -0.51 11.77 16.21
N VAL A 343 -1.43 12.67 15.82
CA VAL A 343 -1.50 13.17 14.45
C VAL A 343 -0.21 13.91 14.09
N ALA A 344 0.30 14.76 14.97
CA ALA A 344 1.58 15.46 14.75
C ALA A 344 2.75 14.47 14.56
N PHE A 345 2.78 13.38 15.31
CA PHE A 345 3.76 12.31 15.10
C PHE A 345 3.58 11.61 13.75
N LEU A 346 2.36 11.19 13.38
CA LEU A 346 2.10 10.53 12.11
C LEU A 346 2.50 11.40 10.90
N GLU A 347 2.23 12.70 10.97
CA GLU A 347 2.64 13.65 9.93
C GLU A 347 4.16 13.79 9.83
N SER A 348 4.89 13.66 10.94
CA SER A 348 6.35 13.76 10.98
C SER A 348 7.08 12.60 10.29
N LEU A 349 6.36 11.53 9.93
CA LEU A 349 6.86 10.39 9.15
C LEU A 349 6.87 10.64 7.62
N SER A 350 6.49 11.84 7.21
CA SER A 350 6.43 12.25 5.81
C SER A 350 7.52 13.27 5.51
N MET A 351 8.02 13.27 4.28
CA MET A 351 8.81 14.38 3.77
C MET A 351 8.01 15.69 3.86
N ASP A 352 8.63 16.80 4.20
CA ASP A 352 7.93 18.09 4.28
C ASP A 352 7.29 18.46 2.94
N GLU A 353 8.01 18.21 1.85
CA GLU A 353 7.55 18.40 0.49
C GLU A 353 7.94 17.19 -0.36
N LEU A 354 7.03 16.76 -1.22
CA LEU A 354 7.33 15.72 -2.19
C LEU A 354 8.23 16.27 -3.31
N PRO A 355 9.17 15.46 -3.83
CA PRO A 355 9.97 15.88 -4.96
C PRO A 355 9.09 16.11 -6.20
N ALA A 356 9.35 17.19 -6.92
CA ALA A 356 8.68 17.46 -8.18
C ALA A 356 8.97 16.33 -9.19
N MET A 357 7.92 15.77 -9.75
CA MET A 357 8.02 14.67 -10.72
C MET A 357 7.09 14.96 -11.91
N PRO A 358 7.52 15.81 -12.84
CA PRO A 358 6.72 16.15 -13.99
C PRO A 358 6.52 14.93 -14.91
N ALA A 359 5.35 14.87 -15.56
CA ALA A 359 5.09 13.87 -16.57
C ALA A 359 6.13 13.99 -17.70
N PRO A 360 6.71 12.88 -18.17
CA PRO A 360 7.64 12.91 -19.27
C PRO A 360 6.92 13.15 -20.60
N GLU A 361 7.62 13.72 -21.56
CA GLU A 361 7.17 13.67 -22.95
C GLU A 361 7.25 12.23 -23.46
N LEU A 362 6.11 11.70 -23.92
CA LEU A 362 6.05 10.32 -24.39
C LEU A 362 6.49 10.23 -25.86
N PRO A 363 7.28 9.21 -26.21
CA PRO A 363 7.72 9.06 -27.59
C PRO A 363 6.56 8.75 -28.54
N PRO A 364 6.55 9.33 -29.75
CA PRO A 364 5.45 9.18 -30.69
C PRO A 364 5.40 7.77 -31.29
N THR A 365 4.18 7.32 -31.60
CA THR A 365 3.92 6.13 -32.40
C THR A 365 4.18 6.46 -33.88
N ARG A 366 4.77 5.52 -34.62
CA ARG A 366 4.98 5.63 -36.07
C ARG A 366 4.60 4.32 -36.75
N PRO A 367 4.00 4.38 -37.95
CA PRO A 367 3.79 3.18 -38.75
C PRO A 367 5.09 2.45 -39.01
N LEU A 368 5.06 1.12 -38.95
CA LEU A 368 6.19 0.29 -39.38
C LEU A 368 6.22 0.26 -40.92
N PRO A 369 7.42 0.24 -41.53
CA PRO A 369 7.53 0.07 -42.99
C PRO A 369 6.83 -1.24 -43.40
N VAL A 370 5.99 -1.17 -44.41
CA VAL A 370 5.39 -2.37 -45.02
C VAL A 370 6.43 -2.92 -46.00
N ALA A 371 6.87 -4.16 -45.77
CA ALA A 371 7.79 -4.82 -46.68
C ALA A 371 7.15 -4.89 -48.09
N GLY A 372 7.80 -4.28 -49.09
CA GLY A 372 7.30 -4.26 -50.46
C GLY A 372 6.42 -3.08 -50.86
N ALA A 373 6.16 -2.09 -49.98
CA ALA A 373 5.63 -0.82 -50.39
C ALA A 373 6.66 -0.14 -51.31
N ARG A 374 6.44 -0.20 -52.61
CA ARG A 374 7.24 0.55 -53.58
C ARG A 374 7.05 2.03 -53.26
N ASP A 375 8.16 2.77 -53.10
CA ASP A 375 8.13 4.22 -53.09
C ASP A 375 7.36 4.66 -54.35
N GLY A 376 6.08 5.07 -54.13
CA GLY A 376 5.32 5.70 -55.21
C GLY A 376 6.00 7.00 -55.58
N ARG A 377 6.83 6.97 -56.56
CA ARG A 377 7.21 8.14 -57.36
C ARG A 377 6.37 8.18 -58.61
#